data_1f1e1957ecd0796a27d1f2e6d1ae4631
#
_entry.id   1f1e1957ecd0796a27d1f2e6d1ae4631
#
_cell.length_a   1.000
_cell.length_b   1.000
_cell.length_c   1.000
_cell.angle_alpha   90.00
_cell.angle_beta   90.00
_cell.angle_gamma   90.00
#
_symmetry.space_group_name_H-M   'P 1'
#
loop_
_entity.id
_entity.type
_entity.pdbx_description
1 polymer ?
#
loop_
_entity_poly.entity_id
_entity_poly.type
_entity_poly.pdbx_seq_one_letter_code
_entity_poly.pdbx_strand_id
1 'polypeptide(L)'
;MLRYVLRRILLLIPMIFAASVIIFLMLRLGTGDPALDYLRLSNLPPTPEMVASTRVMLGLDQPLVVQYGTWLWKALHLDFGISFATQRPVLDDMLNFLPATLELAGAALVLILLTSVPLGIWAARHRDRLPDFVVRLVAFLGVSMPNFWLAFLLVMFFSVWLQWLPAMGYGGWQHLILPAVSIAFMSLAINARLLRASMLEVTGQRHVTWARLRGLSNKQTERRHILRNASLPVVTAVGMHIGELIGGTMIIENIFAWPGVGRYAVSAIFNRDYPVIQCFTLMMVVVFVVCNLIVDLLNAALDPRIRRHEGAHS
;
A
#
# COMPACT_ATOMS: atom_id res chain seq x y z
N MET A 1 24.29 6.03 -11.34
CA MET A 1 23.54 5.18 -10.41
C MET A 1 23.71 5.63 -8.95
N LEU A 2 24.90 5.63 -8.37
CA LEU A 2 25.10 6.00 -6.96
C LEU A 2 24.56 7.41 -6.66
N ARG A 3 24.89 8.42 -7.48
CA ARG A 3 24.41 9.80 -7.31
C ARG A 3 22.87 9.91 -7.39
N TYR A 4 22.24 9.14 -8.28
CA TYR A 4 20.77 9.06 -8.39
C TYR A 4 20.16 8.48 -7.12
N VAL A 5 20.69 7.34 -6.64
CA VAL A 5 20.24 6.68 -5.40
C VAL A 5 20.40 7.63 -4.19
N LEU A 6 21.59 8.24 -4.05
CA LEU A 6 21.83 9.20 -2.95
C LEU A 6 20.88 10.39 -2.98
N ARG A 7 20.64 10.99 -4.15
CA ARG A 7 19.68 12.10 -4.28
C ARG A 7 18.26 11.67 -3.88
N ARG A 8 17.84 10.47 -4.30
CA ARG A 8 16.53 9.93 -3.92
C ARG A 8 16.43 9.70 -2.41
N ILE A 9 17.44 9.08 -1.80
CA ILE A 9 17.49 8.88 -0.35
C ILE A 9 17.47 10.22 0.40
N LEU A 10 18.23 11.22 -0.05
CA LEU A 10 18.22 12.54 0.57
C LEU A 10 16.86 13.23 0.51
N LEU A 11 16.08 13.01 -0.57
CA LEU A 11 14.71 13.55 -0.69
C LEU A 11 13.70 12.86 0.25
N LEU A 12 13.99 11.64 0.72
CA LEU A 12 13.12 10.95 1.68
C LEU A 12 13.15 11.61 3.06
N ILE A 13 14.30 12.14 3.46
CA ILE A 13 14.48 12.78 4.78
C ILE A 13 13.49 13.94 4.99
N PRO A 14 13.41 14.96 4.10
CA PRO A 14 12.46 16.05 4.29
C PRO A 14 11.00 15.58 4.18
N MET A 15 10.70 14.53 3.39
CA MET A 15 9.34 14.00 3.29
C MET A 15 8.90 13.34 4.59
N ILE A 16 9.73 12.46 5.18
CA ILE A 16 9.45 11.81 6.47
C ILE A 16 9.37 12.85 7.59
N PHE A 17 10.28 13.84 7.57
CA PHE A 17 10.25 14.93 8.53
C PHE A 17 8.97 15.76 8.45
N ALA A 18 8.57 16.19 7.24
CA ALA A 18 7.32 16.93 7.06
C ALA A 18 6.09 16.12 7.50
N ALA A 19 6.04 14.84 7.15
CA ALA A 19 4.98 13.94 7.60
C ALA A 19 4.95 13.81 9.13
N SER A 20 6.10 13.67 9.79
CA SER A 20 6.20 13.58 11.25
C SER A 20 5.67 14.83 11.95
N VAL A 21 5.99 16.03 11.43
CA VAL A 21 5.45 17.31 11.93
C VAL A 21 3.94 17.37 11.78
N ILE A 22 3.44 17.03 10.57
CA ILE A 22 1.99 17.09 10.28
C ILE A 22 1.23 16.14 11.20
N ILE A 23 1.66 14.90 11.34
CA ILE A 23 1.01 13.90 12.20
C ILE A 23 0.99 14.37 13.66
N PHE A 24 2.15 14.82 14.14
CA PHE A 24 2.24 15.33 15.51
C PHE A 24 1.27 16.50 15.77
N LEU A 25 1.28 17.50 14.87
CA LEU A 25 0.39 18.66 14.99
C LEU A 25 -1.09 18.30 14.88
N MET A 26 -1.46 17.43 13.93
CA MET A 26 -2.86 16.99 13.77
C MET A 26 -3.39 16.35 15.05
N LEU A 27 -2.60 15.52 15.72
CA LEU A 27 -3.01 14.84 16.94
C LEU A 27 -2.98 15.77 18.17
N ARG A 28 -2.10 16.77 18.21
CA ARG A 28 -2.01 17.72 19.33
C ARG A 28 -3.00 18.89 19.23
N LEU A 29 -3.36 19.29 18.01
CA LEU A 29 -4.33 20.36 17.77
C LEU A 29 -5.77 19.82 17.60
N GLY A 30 -5.92 18.50 17.60
CA GLY A 30 -7.23 17.85 17.54
C GLY A 30 -8.08 18.11 18.79
N THR A 31 -9.37 17.80 18.68
CA THR A 31 -10.40 18.09 19.72
C THR A 31 -10.34 17.16 20.96
N GLY A 32 -9.34 16.31 21.08
CA GLY A 32 -9.17 15.38 22.21
C GLY A 32 -8.21 15.91 23.28
N ASP A 33 -8.34 15.41 24.50
CA ASP A 33 -7.34 15.59 25.57
C ASP A 33 -6.62 14.26 25.80
N PRO A 34 -5.34 14.15 25.38
CA PRO A 34 -4.60 12.88 25.51
C PRO A 34 -4.50 12.36 26.96
N ALA A 35 -4.55 13.24 27.96
CA ALA A 35 -4.52 12.82 29.36
C ALA A 35 -5.84 12.16 29.79
N LEU A 36 -6.98 12.71 29.34
CA LEU A 36 -8.28 12.10 29.57
C LEU A 36 -8.44 10.79 28.81
N ASP A 37 -8.01 10.72 27.55
CA ASP A 37 -8.07 9.51 26.74
C ASP A 37 -7.18 8.41 27.32
N TYR A 38 -5.99 8.74 27.84
CA TYR A 38 -5.12 7.80 28.57
C TYR A 38 -5.82 7.22 29.81
N LEU A 39 -6.39 8.08 30.67
CA LEU A 39 -7.07 7.65 31.90
C LEU A 39 -8.27 6.77 31.58
N ARG A 40 -9.07 7.14 30.57
CA ARG A 40 -10.21 6.37 30.11
C ARG A 40 -9.81 4.97 29.63
N LEU A 41 -8.78 4.86 28.81
CA LEU A 41 -8.30 3.58 28.26
C LEU A 41 -7.61 2.71 29.31
N SER A 42 -6.96 3.35 30.29
CA SER A 42 -6.33 2.67 31.44
C SER A 42 -7.34 2.28 32.54
N ASN A 43 -8.65 2.58 32.35
CA ASN A 43 -9.68 2.36 33.38
C ASN A 43 -9.40 3.09 34.70
N LEU A 44 -8.75 4.24 34.62
CA LEU A 44 -8.46 5.08 35.79
C LEU A 44 -9.50 6.20 35.92
N PRO A 45 -9.89 6.61 37.17
CA PRO A 45 -10.86 7.68 37.35
C PRO A 45 -10.30 9.02 36.89
N PRO A 46 -11.01 9.82 36.06
CA PRO A 46 -10.54 11.10 35.56
C PRO A 46 -10.75 12.23 36.58
N THR A 47 -10.19 12.09 37.76
CA THR A 47 -10.21 13.18 38.77
C THR A 47 -9.30 14.33 38.34
N PRO A 48 -9.55 15.58 38.75
CA PRO A 48 -8.70 16.72 38.42
C PRO A 48 -7.23 16.52 38.75
N GLU A 49 -6.94 15.86 39.88
CA GLU A 49 -5.57 15.53 40.30
C GLU A 49 -4.91 14.51 39.39
N MET A 50 -5.64 13.42 39.02
CA MET A 50 -5.14 12.41 38.08
C MET A 50 -4.92 12.98 36.69
N VAL A 51 -5.80 13.83 36.21
CA VAL A 51 -5.61 14.51 34.90
C VAL A 51 -4.37 15.39 34.92
N ALA A 52 -4.15 16.17 35.99
CA ALA A 52 -2.98 17.04 36.14
C ALA A 52 -1.67 16.22 36.19
N SER A 53 -1.63 15.16 36.99
CA SER A 53 -0.45 14.28 37.07
C SER A 53 -0.18 13.54 35.75
N THR A 54 -1.22 13.08 35.06
CA THR A 54 -1.08 12.43 33.74
C THR A 54 -0.58 13.40 32.67
N ARG A 55 -1.00 14.67 32.69
CA ARG A 55 -0.47 15.69 31.78
C ARG A 55 1.03 15.89 31.96
N VAL A 56 1.51 15.95 33.18
CA VAL A 56 2.95 16.06 33.48
C VAL A 56 3.67 14.77 33.04
N MET A 57 3.11 13.60 33.35
CA MET A 57 3.68 12.31 32.96
C MET A 57 3.83 12.17 31.43
N LEU A 58 2.83 12.64 30.68
CA LEU A 58 2.85 12.61 29.20
C LEU A 58 3.58 13.81 28.59
N GLY A 59 4.11 14.74 29.41
CA GLY A 59 4.83 15.94 28.97
C GLY A 59 3.94 16.95 28.23
N LEU A 60 2.62 16.93 28.47
CA LEU A 60 1.66 17.80 27.80
C LEU A 60 1.66 19.24 28.36
N ASP A 61 2.30 19.46 29.47
CA ASP A 61 2.55 20.77 30.12
C ASP A 61 3.66 21.57 29.42
N GLN A 62 4.49 20.91 28.62
CA GLN A 62 5.59 21.51 27.89
C GLN A 62 5.14 22.24 26.62
N PRO A 63 5.90 23.26 26.14
CA PRO A 63 5.65 23.87 24.84
C PRO A 63 5.64 22.84 23.70
N LEU A 64 4.79 23.03 22.67
CA LEU A 64 4.64 22.09 21.56
C LEU A 64 5.95 21.73 20.86
N VAL A 65 6.87 22.68 20.75
CA VAL A 65 8.20 22.44 20.14
C VAL A 65 9.01 21.44 20.97
N VAL A 66 8.94 21.53 22.29
CA VAL A 66 9.63 20.61 23.21
C VAL A 66 8.99 19.23 23.16
N GLN A 67 7.65 19.17 23.17
CA GLN A 67 6.92 17.90 23.01
C GLN A 67 7.30 17.20 21.72
N TYR A 68 7.31 17.93 20.58
CA TYR A 68 7.72 17.40 19.28
C TYR A 68 9.17 16.91 19.28
N GLY A 69 10.09 17.71 19.80
CA GLY A 69 11.52 17.36 19.87
C GLY A 69 11.75 16.09 20.69
N THR A 70 11.10 15.97 21.85
CA THR A 70 11.18 14.78 22.71
C THR A 70 10.60 13.56 22.02
N TRP A 71 9.42 13.70 21.40
CA TRP A 71 8.80 12.62 20.66
C TRP A 71 9.64 12.18 19.46
N LEU A 72 10.15 13.13 18.66
CA LEU A 72 11.00 12.81 17.51
C LEU A 72 12.30 12.12 17.94
N TRP A 73 12.92 12.57 19.02
CA TRP A 73 14.11 11.93 19.58
C TRP A 73 13.85 10.47 19.95
N LYS A 74 12.76 10.20 20.65
CA LYS A 74 12.33 8.84 21.00
C LYS A 74 12.03 8.01 19.75
N ALA A 75 11.29 8.55 18.78
CA ALA A 75 10.96 7.88 17.54
C ALA A 75 12.21 7.49 16.71
N LEU A 76 13.25 8.34 16.69
CA LEU A 76 14.54 8.03 16.07
C LEU A 76 15.29 6.87 16.75
N HIS A 77 14.98 6.60 18.03
CA HIS A 77 15.49 5.44 18.77
C HIS A 77 14.51 4.27 18.80
N LEU A 78 13.47 4.30 17.93
CA LEU A 78 12.42 3.28 17.83
C LEU A 78 11.56 3.15 19.09
N ASP A 79 11.58 4.15 19.98
CA ASP A 79 10.68 4.23 21.13
C ASP A 79 9.45 5.09 20.76
N PHE A 80 8.36 4.42 20.45
CA PHE A 80 7.06 5.05 20.17
C PHE A 80 6.16 5.13 21.41
N GLY A 81 6.68 4.73 22.57
CA GLY A 81 5.95 4.72 23.82
C GLY A 81 5.05 3.50 24.00
N ILE A 82 4.12 3.62 24.93
CA ILE A 82 3.20 2.56 25.35
C ILE A 82 1.80 2.88 24.81
N SER A 83 1.12 1.89 24.25
CA SER A 83 -0.28 1.99 23.83
C SER A 83 -1.16 2.29 25.05
N PHE A 84 -2.06 3.25 24.93
CA PHE A 84 -2.99 3.60 26.01
C PHE A 84 -4.01 2.47 26.27
N ALA A 85 -4.35 1.71 25.24
CA ALA A 85 -5.33 0.62 25.33
C ALA A 85 -4.72 -0.71 25.77
N THR A 86 -3.58 -1.12 25.18
CA THR A 86 -2.98 -2.44 25.46
C THR A 86 -1.97 -2.40 26.60
N GLN A 87 -1.50 -1.22 26.99
CA GLN A 87 -0.43 -1.00 28.00
C GLN A 87 0.87 -1.74 27.62
N ARG A 88 1.11 -1.95 26.32
CA ARG A 88 2.29 -2.63 25.78
C ARG A 88 3.10 -1.67 24.91
N PRO A 89 4.41 -1.92 24.69
CA PRO A 89 5.21 -1.14 23.76
C PRO A 89 4.58 -1.15 22.36
N VAL A 90 4.36 0.03 21.79
CA VAL A 90 3.66 0.18 20.51
C VAL A 90 4.41 -0.52 19.38
N LEU A 91 5.75 -0.42 19.37
CA LEU A 91 6.56 -1.04 18.32
C LEU A 91 6.40 -2.56 18.31
N ASP A 92 6.37 -3.20 19.48
CA ASP A 92 6.20 -4.65 19.60
C ASP A 92 4.85 -5.09 19.04
N ASP A 93 3.78 -4.38 19.39
CA ASP A 93 2.45 -4.67 18.85
C ASP A 93 2.42 -4.47 17.32
N MET A 94 3.03 -3.39 16.80
CA MET A 94 3.13 -3.16 15.35
C MET A 94 3.88 -4.28 14.63
N LEU A 95 5.02 -4.73 15.17
CA LEU A 95 5.82 -5.79 14.59
C LEU A 95 5.10 -7.15 14.64
N ASN A 96 4.26 -7.39 15.66
CA ASN A 96 3.46 -8.59 15.76
C ASN A 96 2.32 -8.66 14.73
N PHE A 97 1.72 -7.52 14.36
CA PHE A 97 0.65 -7.46 13.36
C PHE A 97 1.16 -7.28 11.92
N LEU A 98 2.38 -6.77 11.73
CA LEU A 98 2.96 -6.50 10.41
C LEU A 98 3.03 -7.71 9.48
N PRO A 99 3.41 -8.92 9.93
CA PRO A 99 3.47 -10.09 9.05
C PRO A 99 2.14 -10.41 8.37
N ALA A 100 1.01 -10.29 9.08
CA ALA A 100 -0.31 -10.55 8.49
C ALA A 100 -0.67 -9.53 7.40
N THR A 101 -0.34 -8.25 7.59
CA THR A 101 -0.52 -7.22 6.53
C THR A 101 0.35 -7.53 5.32
N LEU A 102 1.63 -7.90 5.53
CA LEU A 102 2.54 -8.24 4.43
C LEU A 102 2.10 -9.51 3.69
N GLU A 103 1.57 -10.51 4.39
CA GLU A 103 1.00 -11.71 3.79
C GLU A 103 -0.16 -11.35 2.86
N LEU A 104 -1.10 -10.53 3.32
CA LEU A 104 -2.25 -10.08 2.53
C LEU A 104 -1.83 -9.23 1.33
N ALA A 105 -0.95 -8.26 1.52
CA ALA A 105 -0.43 -7.41 0.44
C ALA A 105 0.38 -8.23 -0.58
N GLY A 106 1.18 -9.18 -0.12
CA GLY A 106 1.94 -10.11 -0.96
C GLY A 106 1.03 -11.01 -1.79
N ALA A 107 0.00 -11.59 -1.17
CA ALA A 107 -0.99 -12.41 -1.87
C ALA A 107 -1.75 -11.60 -2.94
N ALA A 108 -2.17 -10.39 -2.61
CA ALA A 108 -2.81 -9.49 -3.57
C ALA A 108 -1.87 -9.14 -4.75
N LEU A 109 -0.60 -8.83 -4.48
CA LEU A 109 0.39 -8.55 -5.52
C LEU A 109 0.63 -9.75 -6.45
N VAL A 110 0.76 -10.94 -5.89
CA VAL A 110 0.90 -12.19 -6.66
C VAL A 110 -0.34 -12.40 -7.53
N LEU A 111 -1.53 -12.21 -6.99
CA LEU A 111 -2.79 -12.32 -7.72
C LEU A 111 -2.85 -11.30 -8.87
N ILE A 112 -2.47 -10.05 -8.63
CA ILE A 112 -2.41 -9.00 -9.66
C ILE A 112 -1.50 -9.46 -10.81
N LEU A 113 -0.29 -9.90 -10.52
CA LEU A 113 0.69 -10.28 -11.55
C LEU A 113 0.23 -11.52 -12.34
N LEU A 114 -0.24 -12.56 -11.63
CA LEU A 114 -0.65 -13.83 -12.26
C LEU A 114 -1.92 -13.69 -13.10
N THR A 115 -2.76 -12.69 -12.85
CA THR A 115 -4.02 -12.52 -13.58
C THR A 115 -3.97 -11.39 -14.61
N SER A 116 -3.43 -10.22 -14.27
CA SER A 116 -3.40 -9.06 -15.17
C SER A 116 -2.54 -9.29 -16.42
N VAL A 117 -1.40 -9.97 -16.26
CA VAL A 117 -0.48 -10.20 -17.39
C VAL A 117 -1.10 -11.15 -18.42
N PRO A 118 -1.60 -12.35 -18.07
CA PRO A 118 -2.28 -13.21 -19.04
C PRO A 118 -3.52 -12.55 -19.66
N LEU A 119 -4.34 -11.85 -18.86
CA LEU A 119 -5.53 -11.17 -19.36
C LEU A 119 -5.20 -10.05 -20.34
N GLY A 120 -4.18 -9.24 -20.05
CA GLY A 120 -3.72 -8.18 -20.95
C GLY A 120 -3.20 -8.72 -22.28
N ILE A 121 -2.39 -9.78 -22.24
CA ILE A 121 -1.88 -10.47 -23.44
C ILE A 121 -3.03 -11.06 -24.24
N TRP A 122 -3.97 -11.74 -23.57
CA TRP A 122 -5.12 -12.38 -24.22
C TRP A 122 -6.01 -11.36 -24.93
N ALA A 123 -6.30 -10.23 -24.27
CA ALA A 123 -7.06 -9.13 -24.85
C ALA A 123 -6.33 -8.50 -26.06
N ALA A 124 -5.01 -8.26 -25.95
CA ALA A 124 -4.22 -7.68 -27.04
C ALA A 124 -4.18 -8.58 -28.28
N ARG A 125 -4.05 -9.91 -28.10
CA ARG A 125 -4.07 -10.90 -29.19
C ARG A 125 -5.42 -11.00 -29.90
N HIS A 126 -6.51 -10.76 -29.19
CA HIS A 126 -7.88 -10.87 -29.70
C HIS A 126 -8.54 -9.49 -29.81
N ARG A 127 -7.77 -8.49 -30.23
CA ARG A 127 -8.25 -7.11 -30.41
C ARG A 127 -9.61 -7.07 -31.13
N ASP A 128 -10.54 -6.29 -30.57
CA ASP A 128 -11.90 -6.06 -31.07
C ASP A 128 -12.77 -7.35 -31.20
N ARG A 129 -12.38 -8.44 -30.50
CA ARG A 129 -13.17 -9.68 -30.37
C ARG A 129 -13.71 -9.85 -28.95
N LEU A 130 -14.54 -10.88 -28.73
CA LEU A 130 -15.16 -11.14 -27.42
C LEU A 130 -14.18 -11.17 -26.24
N PRO A 131 -12.99 -11.81 -26.30
CA PRO A 131 -12.05 -11.78 -25.18
C PRO A 131 -11.60 -10.37 -24.82
N ASP A 132 -11.35 -9.53 -25.81
CA ASP A 132 -10.98 -8.14 -25.59
C ASP A 132 -12.11 -7.35 -24.94
N PHE A 133 -13.34 -7.55 -25.39
CA PHE A 133 -14.52 -6.91 -24.80
C PHE A 133 -14.71 -7.31 -23.33
N VAL A 134 -14.57 -8.61 -23.01
CA VAL A 134 -14.69 -9.11 -21.63
C VAL A 134 -13.62 -8.48 -20.71
N VAL A 135 -12.37 -8.47 -21.15
CA VAL A 135 -11.29 -7.86 -20.33
C VAL A 135 -11.51 -6.34 -20.13
N ARG A 136 -11.99 -5.64 -21.16
CA ARG A 136 -12.35 -4.22 -21.03
C ARG A 136 -13.53 -3.99 -20.09
N LEU A 137 -14.54 -4.87 -20.12
CA LEU A 137 -15.69 -4.80 -19.20
C LEU A 137 -15.23 -5.06 -17.75
N VAL A 138 -14.44 -6.11 -17.52
CA VAL A 138 -13.86 -6.39 -16.20
C VAL A 138 -13.00 -5.22 -15.71
N ALA A 139 -12.20 -4.64 -16.61
CA ALA A 139 -11.38 -3.46 -16.27
C ALA A 139 -12.24 -2.25 -15.93
N PHE A 140 -13.34 -2.02 -16.64
CA PHE A 140 -14.29 -0.94 -16.33
C PHE A 140 -14.94 -1.15 -14.95
N LEU A 141 -15.45 -2.35 -14.70
CA LEU A 141 -16.04 -2.69 -13.40
C LEU A 141 -15.03 -2.55 -12.25
N GLY A 142 -13.79 -3.03 -12.45
CA GLY A 142 -12.76 -2.99 -11.43
C GLY A 142 -12.35 -1.57 -11.02
N VAL A 143 -12.35 -0.62 -11.95
CA VAL A 143 -12.05 0.80 -11.65
C VAL A 143 -13.26 1.52 -11.05
N SER A 144 -14.48 1.08 -11.38
CA SER A 144 -15.71 1.73 -10.94
C SER A 144 -16.16 1.30 -9.55
N MET A 145 -15.66 0.17 -9.04
CA MET A 145 -16.11 -0.39 -7.76
C MET A 145 -15.10 -0.11 -6.65
N PRO A 146 -15.54 0.49 -5.51
CA PRO A 146 -14.70 0.59 -4.33
C PRO A 146 -14.35 -0.81 -3.78
N ASN A 147 -13.10 -0.99 -3.33
CA ASN A 147 -12.61 -2.28 -2.81
C ASN A 147 -13.46 -2.83 -1.66
N PHE A 148 -13.91 -1.95 -0.74
CA PHE A 148 -14.74 -2.36 0.37
C PHE A 148 -16.13 -2.85 -0.07
N TRP A 149 -16.71 -2.24 -1.10
CA TRP A 149 -18.00 -2.67 -1.64
C TRP A 149 -17.87 -4.04 -2.32
N LEU A 150 -16.82 -4.24 -3.11
CA LEU A 150 -16.49 -5.55 -3.67
C LEU A 150 -16.30 -6.60 -2.57
N ALA A 151 -15.61 -6.26 -1.48
CA ALA A 151 -15.42 -7.16 -0.34
C ALA A 151 -16.76 -7.65 0.23
N PHE A 152 -17.72 -6.75 0.46
CA PHE A 152 -19.05 -7.13 0.92
C PHE A 152 -19.79 -8.02 -0.09
N LEU A 153 -19.72 -7.73 -1.38
CA LEU A 153 -20.33 -8.58 -2.42
C LEU A 153 -19.73 -9.97 -2.42
N LEU A 154 -18.40 -10.09 -2.31
CA LEU A 154 -17.71 -11.37 -2.28
C LEU A 154 -18.09 -12.17 -1.02
N VAL A 155 -18.16 -11.54 0.14
CA VAL A 155 -18.64 -12.18 1.38
C VAL A 155 -20.07 -12.67 1.22
N MET A 156 -20.98 -11.82 0.72
CA MET A 156 -22.39 -12.20 0.52
C MET A 156 -22.51 -13.39 -0.43
N PHE A 157 -21.78 -13.37 -1.54
CA PHE A 157 -21.90 -14.42 -2.56
C PHE A 157 -21.18 -15.71 -2.13
N PHE A 158 -19.90 -15.64 -1.75
CA PHE A 158 -19.09 -16.83 -1.50
C PHE A 158 -19.22 -17.41 -0.09
N SER A 159 -19.44 -16.55 0.91
CA SER A 159 -19.50 -16.99 2.30
C SER A 159 -20.92 -17.24 2.78
N VAL A 160 -21.86 -16.34 2.46
CA VAL A 160 -23.22 -16.44 2.95
C VAL A 160 -24.07 -17.33 2.03
N TRP A 161 -24.03 -17.09 0.73
CA TRP A 161 -24.90 -17.77 -0.22
C TRP A 161 -24.38 -19.15 -0.64
N LEU A 162 -23.12 -19.22 -1.06
CA LEU A 162 -22.49 -20.49 -1.49
C LEU A 162 -21.87 -21.29 -0.35
N GLN A 163 -21.53 -20.64 0.78
CA GLN A 163 -20.84 -21.25 1.93
C GLN A 163 -19.52 -21.97 1.58
N TRP A 164 -18.81 -21.47 0.55
CA TRP A 164 -17.55 -22.06 0.08
C TRP A 164 -16.32 -21.54 0.83
N LEU A 165 -16.36 -20.28 1.23
CA LEU A 165 -15.22 -19.58 1.84
C LEU A 165 -15.66 -18.91 3.14
N PRO A 166 -14.76 -18.80 4.13
CA PRO A 166 -15.06 -18.13 5.39
C PRO A 166 -15.27 -16.62 5.18
N ALA A 167 -16.24 -16.06 5.92
CA ALA A 167 -16.56 -14.64 5.84
C ALA A 167 -15.50 -13.75 6.51
N MET A 168 -14.91 -14.22 7.59
CA MET A 168 -13.98 -13.46 8.44
C MET A 168 -12.98 -14.41 9.11
N GLY A 169 -11.90 -13.84 9.66
CA GLY A 169 -10.92 -14.56 10.46
C GLY A 169 -9.56 -14.70 9.77
N TYR A 170 -8.68 -15.45 10.44
CA TYR A 170 -7.29 -15.68 10.02
C TYR A 170 -6.93 -17.14 10.32
N GLY A 171 -6.11 -17.79 9.51
CA GLY A 171 -5.60 -19.12 9.83
C GLY A 171 -5.37 -20.06 8.67
N GLY A 172 -5.99 -19.99 7.57
CA GLY A 172 -5.76 -20.87 6.42
C GLY A 172 -5.84 -20.11 5.09
N TRP A 173 -5.32 -20.72 4.02
CA TRP A 173 -5.35 -20.12 2.68
C TRP A 173 -6.77 -19.71 2.25
N GLN A 174 -7.81 -20.38 2.76
CA GLN A 174 -9.21 -20.07 2.48
C GLN A 174 -9.62 -18.67 2.97
N HIS A 175 -9.09 -18.23 4.14
CA HIS A 175 -9.34 -16.90 4.68
C HIS A 175 -8.64 -15.79 3.88
N LEU A 176 -7.59 -16.13 3.11
CA LEU A 176 -6.80 -15.17 2.33
C LEU A 176 -7.45 -14.81 0.99
N ILE A 177 -8.30 -15.71 0.42
CA ILE A 177 -8.82 -15.56 -0.94
C ILE A 177 -9.66 -14.29 -1.09
N LEU A 178 -10.73 -14.15 -0.30
CA LEU A 178 -11.65 -13.03 -0.45
C LEU A 178 -10.99 -11.67 -0.16
N PRO A 179 -10.20 -11.51 0.91
CA PRO A 179 -9.45 -10.29 1.15
C PRO A 179 -8.48 -9.95 0.01
N ALA A 180 -7.67 -10.92 -0.44
CA ALA A 180 -6.69 -10.71 -1.51
C ALA A 180 -7.37 -10.32 -2.83
N VAL A 181 -8.47 -10.97 -3.21
CA VAL A 181 -9.25 -10.62 -4.41
C VAL A 181 -9.82 -9.21 -4.29
N SER A 182 -10.36 -8.84 -3.12
CA SER A 182 -10.96 -7.52 -2.89
C SER A 182 -9.95 -6.39 -3.10
N ILE A 183 -8.73 -6.56 -2.60
CA ILE A 183 -7.66 -5.57 -2.74
C ILE A 183 -7.10 -5.56 -4.17
N ALA A 184 -6.88 -6.75 -4.75
CA ALA A 184 -6.21 -6.91 -6.03
C ALA A 184 -7.04 -6.44 -7.22
N PHE A 185 -8.37 -6.48 -7.14
CA PHE A 185 -9.27 -6.39 -8.30
C PHE A 185 -9.12 -5.09 -9.10
N MET A 186 -9.05 -3.95 -8.44
CA MET A 186 -8.86 -2.65 -9.09
C MET A 186 -7.51 -2.59 -9.81
N SER A 187 -6.43 -2.95 -9.11
CA SER A 187 -5.06 -2.91 -9.65
C SER A 187 -4.87 -3.91 -10.80
N LEU A 188 -5.45 -5.11 -10.68
CA LEU A 188 -5.49 -6.12 -11.74
C LEU A 188 -6.17 -5.55 -13.00
N ALA A 189 -7.33 -4.91 -12.84
CA ALA A 189 -8.10 -4.31 -13.90
C ALA A 189 -7.32 -3.20 -14.64
N ILE A 190 -6.67 -2.33 -13.91
CA ILE A 190 -5.82 -1.27 -14.45
C ILE A 190 -4.64 -1.86 -15.22
N ASN A 191 -3.91 -2.81 -14.63
CA ASN A 191 -2.72 -3.42 -15.23
C ASN A 191 -3.04 -4.23 -16.49
N ALA A 192 -4.13 -5.00 -16.49
CA ALA A 192 -4.55 -5.76 -17.69
C ALA A 192 -4.86 -4.82 -18.86
N ARG A 193 -5.58 -3.72 -18.60
CA ARG A 193 -5.89 -2.70 -19.60
C ARG A 193 -4.63 -1.97 -20.10
N LEU A 194 -3.73 -1.61 -19.17
CA LEU A 194 -2.48 -0.95 -19.49
C LEU A 194 -1.58 -1.82 -20.37
N LEU A 195 -1.41 -3.11 -20.02
CA LEU A 195 -0.62 -4.05 -20.80
C LEU A 195 -1.21 -4.25 -22.20
N ARG A 196 -2.54 -4.42 -22.29
CA ARG A 196 -3.24 -4.50 -23.59
C ARG A 196 -2.94 -3.28 -24.47
N ALA A 197 -3.13 -2.08 -23.94
CA ALA A 197 -2.91 -0.83 -24.68
C ALA A 197 -1.46 -0.72 -25.16
N SER A 198 -0.51 -0.95 -24.26
CA SER A 198 0.92 -0.89 -24.56
C SER A 198 1.35 -1.95 -25.58
N MET A 199 0.81 -3.18 -25.52
CA MET A 199 1.09 -4.19 -26.53
C MET A 199 0.59 -3.81 -27.93
N LEU A 200 -0.61 -3.21 -28.01
CA LEU A 200 -1.15 -2.75 -29.29
C LEU A 200 -0.34 -1.60 -29.90
N GLU A 201 0.07 -0.65 -29.06
CA GLU A 201 0.93 0.46 -29.48
C GLU A 201 2.29 -0.04 -29.99
N VAL A 202 2.98 -0.89 -29.20
CA VAL A 202 4.28 -1.46 -29.58
C VAL A 202 4.19 -2.29 -30.84
N THR A 203 3.09 -3.01 -31.05
CA THR A 203 2.89 -3.82 -32.26
C THR A 203 2.93 -3.01 -33.55
N GLY A 204 2.53 -1.73 -33.51
CA GLY A 204 2.60 -0.79 -34.64
C GLY A 204 3.97 -0.15 -34.88
N GLN A 205 4.95 -0.38 -34.01
CA GLN A 205 6.25 0.29 -34.12
C GLN A 205 7.17 -0.33 -35.18
N ARG A 206 8.02 0.52 -35.79
CA ARG A 206 8.92 0.12 -36.88
C ARG A 206 9.82 -1.08 -36.56
N HIS A 207 10.35 -1.17 -35.34
CA HIS A 207 11.23 -2.25 -34.93
C HIS A 207 10.54 -3.63 -34.94
N VAL A 208 9.23 -3.68 -34.70
CA VAL A 208 8.42 -4.92 -34.77
C VAL A 208 8.24 -5.33 -36.22
N THR A 209 7.97 -4.36 -37.12
CA THR A 209 7.89 -4.61 -38.55
C THR A 209 9.23 -5.14 -39.09
N TRP A 210 10.35 -4.53 -38.70
CA TRP A 210 11.68 -5.03 -39.09
C TRP A 210 11.99 -6.44 -38.57
N ALA A 211 11.55 -6.76 -37.35
CA ALA A 211 11.71 -8.10 -36.79
C ALA A 211 10.97 -9.16 -37.65
N ARG A 212 9.75 -8.84 -38.08
CA ARG A 212 8.96 -9.70 -38.97
C ARG A 212 9.60 -9.87 -40.36
N LEU A 213 10.08 -8.76 -40.96
CA LEU A 213 10.77 -8.77 -42.25
C LEU A 213 12.07 -9.62 -42.22
N ARG A 214 12.71 -9.73 -41.06
CA ARG A 214 13.88 -10.60 -40.84
C ARG A 214 13.49 -12.09 -40.65
N GLY A 215 12.24 -12.47 -40.78
CA GLY A 215 11.79 -13.85 -40.70
C GLY A 215 11.55 -14.38 -39.29
N LEU A 216 11.50 -13.51 -38.24
CA LEU A 216 11.14 -13.96 -36.91
C LEU A 216 9.67 -14.41 -36.88
N SER A 217 9.42 -15.55 -36.23
CA SER A 217 8.08 -16.05 -36.03
C SER A 217 7.23 -15.09 -35.17
N ASN A 218 5.90 -15.15 -35.30
CA ASN A 218 4.98 -14.31 -34.53
C ASN A 218 5.22 -14.47 -33.01
N LYS A 219 5.47 -15.70 -32.53
CA LYS A 219 5.76 -15.97 -31.11
C LYS A 219 7.08 -15.38 -30.64
N GLN A 220 8.12 -15.42 -31.48
CA GLN A 220 9.40 -14.80 -31.17
C GLN A 220 9.31 -13.26 -31.17
N THR A 221 8.63 -12.69 -32.16
CA THR A 221 8.38 -11.25 -32.28
C THR A 221 7.59 -10.75 -31.08
N GLU A 222 6.53 -11.44 -30.69
CA GLU A 222 5.72 -11.07 -29.53
C GLU A 222 6.54 -11.11 -28.24
N ARG A 223 7.25 -12.22 -27.96
CA ARG A 223 7.96 -12.38 -26.68
C ARG A 223 9.18 -11.46 -26.56
N ARG A 224 9.97 -11.28 -27.63
CA ARG A 224 11.25 -10.58 -27.60
C ARG A 224 11.13 -9.09 -27.90
N HIS A 225 10.15 -8.68 -28.73
CA HIS A 225 10.05 -7.31 -29.22
C HIS A 225 8.79 -6.59 -28.72
N ILE A 226 7.64 -7.25 -28.62
CA ILE A 226 6.40 -6.62 -28.18
C ILE A 226 6.29 -6.65 -26.65
N LEU A 227 6.23 -7.82 -26.06
CA LEU A 227 5.96 -7.98 -24.62
C LEU A 227 7.04 -7.31 -23.76
N ARG A 228 8.30 -7.46 -24.14
CA ARG A 228 9.41 -6.86 -23.40
C ARG A 228 9.31 -5.33 -23.32
N ASN A 229 8.91 -4.66 -24.40
CA ASN A 229 8.74 -3.21 -24.43
C ASN A 229 7.41 -2.77 -23.82
N ALA A 230 6.33 -3.55 -24.06
CA ALA A 230 5.01 -3.26 -23.55
C ALA A 230 4.88 -3.47 -22.03
N SER A 231 5.76 -4.27 -21.41
CA SER A 231 5.73 -4.50 -19.96
C SER A 231 6.32 -3.35 -19.13
N LEU A 232 7.12 -2.45 -19.70
CA LEU A 232 7.75 -1.35 -18.97
C LEU A 232 6.74 -0.47 -18.21
N PRO A 233 5.67 0.05 -18.85
CA PRO A 233 4.66 0.83 -18.12
C PRO A 233 3.94 0.02 -17.04
N VAL A 234 3.75 -1.29 -17.25
CA VAL A 234 3.09 -2.18 -16.29
C VAL A 234 3.96 -2.39 -15.05
N VAL A 235 5.27 -2.59 -15.22
CA VAL A 235 6.21 -2.73 -14.09
C VAL A 235 6.19 -1.46 -13.23
N THR A 236 6.16 -0.29 -13.88
CA THR A 236 6.02 1.00 -13.17
C THR A 236 4.72 1.08 -12.40
N ALA A 237 3.60 0.73 -13.03
CA ALA A 237 2.28 0.74 -12.40
C ALA A 237 2.18 -0.25 -11.22
N VAL A 238 2.69 -1.48 -11.39
CA VAL A 238 2.76 -2.48 -10.31
C VAL A 238 3.56 -1.95 -9.13
N GLY A 239 4.65 -1.27 -9.39
CA GLY A 239 5.44 -0.67 -8.34
C GLY A 239 4.68 0.40 -7.55
N MET A 240 3.94 1.27 -8.22
CA MET A 240 3.08 2.27 -7.56
C MET A 240 1.99 1.59 -6.71
N HIS A 241 1.42 0.49 -7.20
CA HIS A 241 0.41 -0.27 -6.46
C HIS A 241 0.92 -0.92 -5.17
N ILE A 242 2.23 -1.21 -5.04
CA ILE A 242 2.76 -1.78 -3.79
C ILE A 242 2.50 -0.85 -2.60
N GLY A 243 2.76 0.45 -2.76
CA GLY A 243 2.46 1.45 -1.73
C GLY A 243 0.95 1.57 -1.43
N GLU A 244 0.12 1.56 -2.49
CA GLU A 244 -1.34 1.60 -2.38
C GLU A 244 -1.90 0.33 -1.73
N LEU A 245 -1.34 -0.85 -2.04
CA LEU A 245 -1.75 -2.11 -1.42
C LEU A 245 -1.56 -2.08 0.09
N ILE A 246 -0.40 -1.64 0.58
CA ILE A 246 -0.12 -1.61 2.01
C ILE A 246 -1.05 -0.60 2.73
N GLY A 247 -1.29 0.58 2.14
CA GLY A 247 -2.25 1.56 2.69
C GLY A 247 -3.72 1.14 2.56
N GLY A 248 -4.06 0.46 1.47
CA GLY A 248 -5.43 0.02 1.16
C GLY A 248 -5.88 -1.23 1.94
N THR A 249 -4.95 -1.98 2.55
CA THR A 249 -5.31 -3.17 3.36
C THR A 249 -6.14 -2.81 4.58
N MET A 250 -5.96 -1.61 5.16
CA MET A 250 -6.57 -1.18 6.42
C MET A 250 -8.10 -1.42 6.48
N ILE A 251 -8.83 -1.03 5.44
CA ILE A 251 -10.29 -1.21 5.37
C ILE A 251 -10.64 -2.69 5.22
N ILE A 252 -9.92 -3.41 4.37
CA ILE A 252 -10.14 -4.82 4.09
C ILE A 252 -9.79 -5.69 5.30
N GLU A 253 -8.72 -5.38 6.03
CA GLU A 253 -8.36 -6.04 7.28
C GLU A 253 -9.48 -5.92 8.33
N ASN A 254 -10.17 -4.76 8.38
CA ASN A 254 -11.32 -4.59 9.26
C ASN A 254 -12.53 -5.41 8.83
N ILE A 255 -12.88 -5.40 7.53
CA ILE A 255 -14.02 -6.14 7.01
C ILE A 255 -13.87 -7.65 7.25
N PHE A 256 -12.69 -8.20 6.98
CA PHE A 256 -12.43 -9.62 7.10
C PHE A 256 -11.89 -10.05 8.48
N ALA A 257 -11.84 -9.14 9.45
CA ALA A 257 -11.24 -9.39 10.77
C ALA A 257 -9.81 -9.94 10.69
N TRP A 258 -9.05 -9.52 9.67
CA TRP A 258 -7.66 -9.90 9.45
C TRP A 258 -6.74 -9.23 10.49
N PRO A 259 -5.84 -9.96 11.19
CA PRO A 259 -5.06 -9.41 12.29
C PRO A 259 -3.84 -8.62 11.81
N GLY A 260 -4.05 -7.59 10.98
CA GLY A 260 -3.00 -6.74 10.45
C GLY A 260 -2.84 -5.42 11.19
N VAL A 261 -1.77 -4.70 10.83
CA VAL A 261 -1.46 -3.38 11.41
C VAL A 261 -2.52 -2.33 11.09
N GLY A 262 -3.18 -2.43 9.94
CA GLY A 262 -4.26 -1.52 9.56
C GLY A 262 -5.49 -1.66 10.45
N ARG A 263 -5.89 -2.90 10.78
CA ARG A 263 -6.97 -3.15 11.73
C ARG A 263 -6.61 -2.65 13.13
N TYR A 264 -5.39 -2.87 13.58
CA TYR A 264 -4.89 -2.35 14.85
C TYR A 264 -4.94 -0.83 14.89
N ALA A 265 -4.51 -0.17 13.81
CA ALA A 265 -4.56 1.28 13.69
C ALA A 265 -5.99 1.85 13.68
N VAL A 266 -6.95 1.19 13.01
CA VAL A 266 -8.37 1.59 13.05
C VAL A 266 -8.91 1.53 14.47
N SER A 267 -8.63 0.46 15.20
CA SER A 267 -8.98 0.36 16.61
C SER A 267 -8.37 1.48 17.46
N ALA A 268 -7.10 1.80 17.21
CA ALA A 268 -6.40 2.89 17.89
C ALA A 268 -7.02 4.27 17.57
N ILE A 269 -7.45 4.51 16.33
CA ILE A 269 -8.12 5.76 15.93
C ILE A 269 -9.44 5.92 16.68
N PHE A 270 -10.27 4.88 16.72
CA PHE A 270 -11.55 4.93 17.45
C PHE A 270 -11.37 5.11 18.95
N ASN A 271 -10.32 4.52 19.50
CA ASN A 271 -9.98 4.63 20.92
C ASN A 271 -9.17 5.90 21.26
N ARG A 272 -8.69 6.66 20.29
CA ARG A 272 -7.80 7.80 20.46
C ARG A 272 -6.47 7.42 21.14
N ASP A 273 -5.93 6.28 20.76
CA ASP A 273 -4.62 5.80 21.22
C ASP A 273 -3.50 6.52 20.43
N TYR A 274 -3.11 7.69 20.92
CA TYR A 274 -2.19 8.59 20.23
C TYR A 274 -0.82 7.96 19.89
N PRO A 275 -0.14 7.23 20.80
CA PRO A 275 1.13 6.59 20.49
C PRO A 275 1.02 5.61 19.31
N VAL A 276 -0.05 4.81 19.27
CA VAL A 276 -0.29 3.84 18.20
C VAL A 276 -0.55 4.55 16.88
N ILE A 277 -1.40 5.60 16.87
CA ILE A 277 -1.71 6.36 15.66
C ILE A 277 -0.45 7.02 15.09
N GLN A 278 0.41 7.61 15.94
CA GLN A 278 1.66 8.24 15.52
C GLN A 278 2.62 7.22 14.91
N CYS A 279 2.84 6.09 15.60
CA CYS A 279 3.71 5.02 15.12
C CYS A 279 3.23 4.45 13.79
N PHE A 280 1.94 4.08 13.70
CA PHE A 280 1.33 3.53 12.49
C PHE A 280 1.50 4.48 11.30
N THR A 281 1.14 5.75 11.48
CA THR A 281 1.17 6.71 10.36
C THR A 281 2.60 6.97 9.90
N LEU A 282 3.55 7.11 10.83
CA LEU A 282 4.97 7.27 10.48
C LEU A 282 5.51 6.01 9.78
N MET A 283 5.19 4.82 10.29
CA MET A 283 5.56 3.55 9.68
C MET A 283 5.02 3.44 8.25
N MET A 284 3.75 3.82 8.01
CA MET A 284 3.15 3.81 6.68
C MET A 284 3.83 4.77 5.72
N VAL A 285 4.20 5.97 6.18
CA VAL A 285 4.99 6.92 5.37
C VAL A 285 6.34 6.33 5.01
N VAL A 286 7.05 5.73 5.97
CA VAL A 286 8.35 5.09 5.71
C VAL A 286 8.22 3.95 4.71
N VAL A 287 7.25 3.06 4.91
CA VAL A 287 6.98 1.93 3.99
C VAL A 287 6.66 2.44 2.59
N PHE A 288 5.75 3.41 2.45
CA PHE A 288 5.38 4.00 1.16
C PHE A 288 6.60 4.60 0.45
N VAL A 289 7.40 5.35 1.17
CA VAL A 289 8.60 6.01 0.65
C VAL A 289 9.67 5.00 0.21
N VAL A 290 9.89 3.95 1.01
CA VAL A 290 10.82 2.84 0.67
C VAL A 290 10.32 2.08 -0.54
N CYS A 291 9.03 1.75 -0.63
CA CYS A 291 8.44 1.09 -1.79
C CYS A 291 8.63 1.92 -3.06
N ASN A 292 8.34 3.23 -3.01
CA ASN A 292 8.57 4.12 -4.15
C ASN A 292 10.05 4.17 -4.56
N LEU A 293 10.97 4.21 -3.60
CA LEU A 293 12.41 4.14 -3.90
C LEU A 293 12.78 2.85 -4.64
N ILE A 294 12.28 1.71 -4.16
CA ILE A 294 12.52 0.41 -4.82
C ILE A 294 12.00 0.44 -6.25
N VAL A 295 10.81 0.99 -6.48
CA VAL A 295 10.21 1.13 -7.82
C VAL A 295 11.04 2.03 -8.73
N ASP A 296 11.49 3.17 -8.22
CA ASP A 296 12.35 4.08 -8.97
C ASP A 296 13.67 3.42 -9.38
N LEU A 297 14.24 2.61 -8.48
CA LEU A 297 15.46 1.85 -8.76
C LEU A 297 15.23 0.74 -9.79
N LEU A 298 14.11 0.03 -9.70
CA LEU A 298 13.71 -0.98 -10.69
C LEU A 298 13.49 -0.34 -12.07
N ASN A 299 12.78 0.78 -12.15
CA ASN A 299 12.57 1.51 -13.39
C ASN A 299 13.89 1.99 -13.99
N ALA A 300 14.78 2.57 -13.19
CA ALA A 300 16.12 2.98 -13.65
C ALA A 300 17.01 1.80 -14.07
N ALA A 301 16.78 0.60 -13.55
CA ALA A 301 17.47 -0.62 -13.98
C ALA A 301 16.92 -1.15 -15.31
N LEU A 302 15.60 -1.09 -15.51
CA LEU A 302 14.91 -1.62 -16.69
C LEU A 302 14.96 -0.69 -17.89
N ASP A 303 14.91 0.64 -17.69
CA ASP A 303 14.97 1.63 -18.74
C ASP A 303 16.27 2.47 -18.67
N PRO A 304 17.27 2.19 -19.53
CA PRO A 304 18.51 2.97 -19.58
C PRO A 304 18.31 4.43 -20.02
N ARG A 305 17.18 4.79 -20.60
CA ARG A 305 16.90 6.17 -21.09
C ARG A 305 16.67 7.12 -19.92
N ILE A 306 16.10 6.67 -18.83
CA ILE A 306 15.88 7.46 -17.60
C ILE A 306 17.24 7.97 -17.07
N ARG A 307 18.29 7.17 -17.20
CA ARG A 307 19.65 7.53 -16.75
C ARG A 307 20.29 8.66 -17.56
N ARG A 308 19.92 8.83 -18.84
CA ARG A 308 20.56 9.80 -19.74
C ARG A 308 19.93 11.20 -19.61
N HIS A 309 18.64 11.32 -19.32
CA HIS A 309 17.97 12.61 -19.18
C HIS A 309 18.40 13.39 -17.94
N GLU A 310 18.74 12.74 -16.84
CA GLU A 310 19.22 13.43 -15.64
C GLU A 310 20.72 13.82 -15.70
N GLY A 311 21.51 13.20 -16.57
CA GLY A 311 22.91 13.57 -16.81
C GLY A 311 23.08 14.77 -17.75
N ALA A 312 22.02 15.23 -18.43
CA ALA A 312 22.06 16.34 -19.37
C ALA A 312 21.66 17.70 -18.75
N HIS A 313 21.22 17.71 -17.49
CA HIS A 313 20.84 18.92 -16.72
C HIS A 313 21.77 19.19 -15.53
N SER A 314 22.97 18.61 -15.53
CA SER A 314 24.01 18.86 -14.50
C SER A 314 25.28 19.43 -15.07
#